data_ce98e7e34ef8a0fd327ef3543d254c8f
#
_entry.id   ce98e7e34ef8a0fd327ef3543d254c8f
#
_cell.length_a   1.000
_cell.length_b   1.000
_cell.length_c   1.000
_cell.angle_alpha   90.00
_cell.angle_beta   90.00
_cell.angle_gamma   90.00
#
_symmetry.space_group_name_H-M   'P 1'
#
loop_
_entity.id
_entity.type
_entity.pdbx_description
1 polymer ?
#
loop_
_entity_poly.entity_id
_entity_poly.type
_entity_poly.pdbx_seq_one_letter_code
_entity_poly.pdbx_strand_id
1 'polypeptide(L)'
;GDVYKRQQKNNFSLRLRVVGGNLTAKQLAKIAEVSDKFGDGYVHLTSRQSVEIPFIKLDDIDEVKVALAEGDVEPGVCGPRVRTITACQGAAICPSGCIDTYALAKELDDRYFAKELPHKFKFGITGCQNNCLKSEENDVGIKGGIQVQWKESDCIQCGVCVKACRSGAITLTDGKISIDESKCNYCGRCTKACPTNAY
;
A
#
# COMPACT_ATOMS: atom_id res chain seq x y z
N GLY A 1 10.68 14.43 15.51
CA GLY A 1 9.87 15.59 15.21
C GLY A 1 8.67 15.24 14.36
N ASP A 2 7.53 15.66 14.84
CA ASP A 2 6.25 15.50 14.15
C ASP A 2 6.24 16.28 12.84
N VAL A 3 5.31 15.95 11.93
CA VAL A 3 5.27 16.60 10.61
C VAL A 3 4.53 17.92 10.70
N TYR A 4 5.25 18.97 10.99
CA TYR A 4 4.76 20.33 10.89
C TYR A 4 5.37 21.01 9.67
N LYS A 5 4.55 21.39 8.72
CA LYS A 5 4.95 22.31 7.65
C LYS A 5 4.41 23.68 7.97
N ARG A 6 5.28 24.67 7.97
CA ARG A 6 4.87 26.07 8.07
C ARG A 6 4.19 26.45 6.76
N GLN A 7 2.91 26.81 6.82
CA GLN A 7 2.12 27.22 5.66
C GLN A 7 1.94 28.73 5.60
N GLN A 8 1.67 29.33 6.75
CA GLN A 8 1.57 30.77 6.93
C GLN A 8 2.18 31.13 8.29
N LYS A 9 2.34 32.44 8.58
CA LYS A 9 2.91 32.86 9.86
C LYS A 9 2.10 32.26 11.02
N ASN A 10 2.77 31.51 11.89
CA ASN A 10 2.23 30.83 13.07
C ASN A 10 1.19 29.71 12.81
N ASN A 11 0.97 29.31 11.57
CA ASN A 11 0.12 28.18 11.22
C ASN A 11 0.94 27.01 10.64
N PHE A 12 0.54 25.78 10.95
CA PHE A 12 1.22 24.55 10.58
C PHE A 12 0.24 23.55 9.98
N SER A 13 0.75 22.60 9.23
CA SER A 13 -0.01 21.44 8.76
C SER A 13 0.44 20.22 9.52
N LEU A 14 -0.49 19.55 10.20
CA LEU A 14 -0.24 18.31 10.90
C LEU A 14 -0.55 17.13 9.99
N ARG A 15 0.47 16.35 9.64
CA ARG A 15 0.28 15.11 8.87
C ARG A 15 0.06 13.94 9.81
N LEU A 16 -0.92 13.08 9.49
CA LEU A 16 -1.31 11.94 10.29
C LEU A 16 -0.61 10.65 9.82
N ARG A 17 -0.47 9.69 10.73
CA ARG A 17 0.00 8.33 10.47
C ARG A 17 -1.17 7.51 9.93
N VAL A 18 -1.22 7.29 8.62
CA VAL A 18 -2.26 6.50 7.94
C VAL A 18 -1.60 5.37 7.18
N VAL A 19 -1.61 4.17 7.76
CA VAL A 19 -0.92 3.01 7.19
C VAL A 19 -1.71 2.47 6.00
N GLY A 20 -1.06 2.36 4.85
CA GLY A 20 -1.68 1.84 3.62
C GLY A 20 -2.94 2.57 3.17
N GLY A 21 -3.13 3.83 3.58
CA GLY A 21 -4.31 4.62 3.24
C GLY A 21 -5.60 4.18 3.94
N ASN A 22 -5.51 3.32 4.96
CA ASN A 22 -6.69 2.80 5.66
C ASN A 22 -7.00 3.63 6.91
N LEU A 23 -8.24 4.07 7.00
CA LEU A 23 -8.84 4.73 8.15
C LEU A 23 -10.18 4.09 8.47
N THR A 24 -10.46 3.88 9.73
CA THR A 24 -11.80 3.49 10.18
C THR A 24 -12.75 4.69 10.14
N ALA A 25 -14.06 4.45 10.08
CA ALA A 25 -15.05 5.51 10.15
C ALA A 25 -14.92 6.35 11.44
N LYS A 26 -14.57 5.71 12.58
CA LYS A 26 -14.31 6.38 13.86
C LYS A 26 -13.12 7.34 13.77
N GLN A 27 -12.00 6.89 13.19
CA GLN A 27 -10.83 7.73 12.98
C GLN A 27 -11.12 8.91 12.07
N LEU A 28 -11.84 8.67 10.98
CA LEU A 28 -12.23 9.73 10.03
C LEU A 28 -13.12 10.79 10.69
N ALA A 29 -14.10 10.37 11.50
CA ALA A 29 -14.96 11.27 12.26
C ALA A 29 -14.15 12.12 13.26
N LYS A 30 -13.19 11.51 13.98
CA LYS A 30 -12.32 12.23 14.91
C LYS A 30 -11.40 13.23 14.20
N ILE A 31 -10.88 12.88 13.03
CA ILE A 31 -10.06 13.80 12.22
C ILE A 31 -10.90 15.00 11.77
N ALA A 32 -12.15 14.79 11.37
CA ALA A 32 -13.07 15.86 11.01
C ALA A 32 -13.34 16.80 12.21
N GLU A 33 -13.70 16.23 13.37
CA GLU A 33 -13.91 16.99 14.62
C GLU A 33 -12.70 17.86 14.99
N VAL A 34 -11.49 17.27 14.93
CA VAL A 34 -10.26 17.99 15.25
C VAL A 34 -9.96 19.08 14.22
N SER A 35 -10.24 18.83 12.95
CA SER A 35 -10.10 19.82 11.89
C SER A 35 -11.05 21.00 12.07
N ASP A 36 -12.29 20.76 12.48
CA ASP A 36 -13.28 21.81 12.76
C ASP A 36 -12.90 22.63 13.98
N LYS A 37 -12.38 21.98 15.02
CA LYS A 37 -12.05 22.64 16.30
C LYS A 37 -10.75 23.45 16.26
N PHE A 38 -9.70 22.91 15.64
CA PHE A 38 -8.34 23.45 15.73
C PHE A 38 -7.75 23.92 14.40
N GLY A 39 -8.32 23.49 13.29
CA GLY A 39 -7.92 23.86 11.93
C GLY A 39 -8.89 24.83 11.30
N ASP A 40 -9.06 24.72 10.00
CA ASP A 40 -9.93 25.59 9.19
C ASP A 40 -11.12 24.81 8.58
N GLY A 41 -11.56 23.74 9.25
CA GLY A 41 -12.73 22.94 8.88
C GLY A 41 -12.55 22.07 7.64
N TYR A 42 -11.34 21.83 7.17
CA TYR A 42 -11.05 20.91 6.08
C TYR A 42 -9.75 20.15 6.27
N VAL A 43 -9.61 19.02 5.57
CA VAL A 43 -8.40 18.22 5.54
C VAL A 43 -7.86 18.10 4.12
N HIS A 44 -6.55 17.88 4.00
CA HIS A 44 -5.89 17.62 2.73
C HIS A 44 -5.45 16.16 2.62
N LEU A 45 -5.88 15.47 1.56
CA LEU A 45 -5.44 14.13 1.24
C LEU A 45 -4.09 14.20 0.49
N THR A 46 -3.08 13.53 1.02
CA THR A 46 -1.73 13.57 0.43
C THR A 46 -1.53 12.49 -0.62
N SER A 47 -0.59 12.69 -1.53
CA SER A 47 -0.17 11.68 -2.52
C SER A 47 0.39 10.40 -1.89
N ARG A 48 0.75 10.41 -0.61
CA ARG A 48 1.21 9.24 0.15
C ARG A 48 0.11 8.63 1.01
N GLN A 49 -1.14 8.73 0.58
CA GLN A 49 -2.28 8.10 1.24
C GLN A 49 -2.47 8.53 2.71
N SER A 50 -2.02 9.72 3.06
CA SER A 50 -2.16 10.27 4.40
C SER A 50 -3.12 11.46 4.40
N VAL A 51 -3.49 11.92 5.58
CA VAL A 51 -4.30 13.11 5.82
C VAL A 51 -3.43 14.18 6.47
N GLU A 52 -3.57 15.42 6.03
CA GLU A 52 -3.02 16.60 6.69
C GLU A 52 -4.17 17.48 7.19
N ILE A 53 -4.07 17.96 8.44
CA ILE A 53 -4.94 18.99 8.99
C ILE A 53 -4.17 20.31 8.90
N PRO A 54 -4.56 21.24 8.01
CA PRO A 54 -3.88 22.51 7.85
C PRO A 54 -4.34 23.52 8.92
N PHE A 55 -3.58 24.63 9.01
CA PHE A 55 -3.88 25.81 9.86
C PHE A 55 -3.90 25.56 11.37
N ILE A 56 -3.26 24.50 11.85
CA ILE A 56 -3.07 24.28 13.29
C ILE A 56 -2.11 25.33 13.84
N LYS A 57 -2.46 25.99 14.94
CA LYS A 57 -1.58 26.91 15.66
C LYS A 57 -0.54 26.12 16.46
N LEU A 58 0.63 26.71 16.64
CA LEU A 58 1.72 26.07 17.38
C LEU A 58 1.32 25.74 18.82
N ASP A 59 0.62 26.64 19.47
CA ASP A 59 0.22 26.52 20.87
C ASP A 59 -0.85 25.44 21.08
N ASP A 60 -1.63 25.08 20.06
CA ASP A 60 -2.70 24.09 20.12
C ASP A 60 -2.20 22.65 19.85
N ILE A 61 -0.95 22.48 19.42
CA ILE A 61 -0.44 21.20 18.95
C ILE A 61 -0.58 20.07 19.96
N ASP A 62 -0.33 20.32 21.22
CA ASP A 62 -0.40 19.26 22.25
C ASP A 62 -1.86 18.88 22.54
N GLU A 63 -2.78 19.83 22.54
CA GLU A 63 -4.23 19.54 22.63
C GLU A 63 -4.72 18.76 21.41
N VAL A 64 -4.27 19.11 20.22
CA VAL A 64 -4.59 18.40 18.97
C VAL A 64 -4.14 16.94 19.03
N LYS A 65 -2.92 16.68 19.53
CA LYS A 65 -2.43 15.31 19.69
C LYS A 65 -3.28 14.49 20.68
N VAL A 66 -3.65 15.10 21.80
CA VAL A 66 -4.52 14.46 22.81
C VAL A 66 -5.89 14.14 22.19
N ALA A 67 -6.51 15.10 21.51
CA ALA A 67 -7.79 14.91 20.87
C ALA A 67 -7.76 13.82 19.78
N LEU A 68 -6.70 13.75 18.96
CA LEU A 68 -6.51 12.71 17.95
C LEU A 68 -6.34 11.34 18.59
N ALA A 69 -5.59 11.24 19.68
CA ALA A 69 -5.35 9.97 20.40
C ALA A 69 -6.64 9.34 20.93
N GLU A 70 -7.64 10.13 21.34
CA GLU A 70 -8.99 9.64 21.72
C GLU A 70 -9.68 8.84 20.59
N GLY A 71 -9.32 9.12 19.34
CA GLY A 71 -9.83 8.44 18.16
C GLY A 71 -8.88 7.40 17.59
N ASP A 72 -7.83 7.02 18.32
CA ASP A 72 -6.78 6.12 17.84
C ASP A 72 -6.06 6.66 16.57
N VAL A 73 -5.85 7.97 16.52
CA VAL A 73 -5.15 8.66 15.42
C VAL A 73 -3.84 9.24 15.95
N GLU A 74 -2.75 8.96 15.24
CA GLU A 74 -1.42 9.43 15.61
C GLU A 74 -0.85 10.41 14.57
N PRO A 75 0.00 11.35 14.99
CA PRO A 75 0.79 12.16 14.07
C PRO A 75 1.80 11.32 13.28
N GLY A 76 2.00 11.66 12.03
CA GLY A 76 3.08 11.13 11.22
C GLY A 76 4.43 11.75 11.55
N VAL A 77 5.47 11.32 10.85
CA VAL A 77 6.84 11.82 11.04
C VAL A 77 7.42 12.48 9.80
N CYS A 78 8.39 13.37 9.99
CA CYS A 78 9.20 13.95 8.92
C CYS A 78 10.70 13.84 9.24
N GLY A 79 11.54 14.45 8.40
CA GLY A 79 12.99 14.41 8.56
C GLY A 79 13.62 13.08 8.12
N PRO A 80 14.83 12.76 8.58
CA PRO A 80 15.60 11.59 8.20
C PRO A 80 15.09 10.34 8.95
N ARG A 81 13.89 9.90 8.63
CA ARG A 81 13.19 8.78 9.30
C ARG A 81 12.44 7.92 8.31
N VAL A 82 12.11 6.71 8.74
CA VAL A 82 11.17 5.84 8.04
C VAL A 82 9.77 6.46 8.09
N ARG A 83 9.17 6.65 6.92
CA ARG A 83 7.84 7.24 6.75
C ARG A 83 6.76 6.17 6.87
N THR A 84 5.54 6.60 7.16
CA THR A 84 4.36 5.73 7.10
C THR A 84 4.30 4.98 5.77
N ILE A 85 4.00 3.69 5.84
CA ILE A 85 4.01 2.77 4.69
C ILE A 85 2.81 3.06 3.79
N THR A 86 3.04 3.11 2.48
CA THR A 86 1.97 3.19 1.48
C THR A 86 1.69 1.82 0.88
N ALA A 87 0.41 1.49 0.68
CA ALA A 87 0.00 0.22 0.11
C ALA A 87 -1.26 0.36 -0.75
N CYS A 88 -1.38 -0.44 -1.81
CA CYS A 88 -2.64 -0.54 -2.52
C CYS A 88 -3.62 -1.45 -1.76
N GLN A 89 -4.87 -1.54 -2.20
CA GLN A 89 -5.93 -2.35 -1.55
C GLN A 89 -5.62 -3.86 -1.48
N GLY A 90 -4.71 -4.38 -2.32
CA GLY A 90 -4.27 -5.77 -2.26
C GLY A 90 -5.36 -6.82 -2.42
N ALA A 91 -5.04 -8.05 -2.01
CA ALA A 91 -5.93 -9.22 -2.17
C ALA A 91 -7.22 -9.13 -1.34
N ALA A 92 -7.28 -8.28 -0.32
CA ALA A 92 -8.48 -8.12 0.50
C ALA A 92 -9.66 -7.54 -0.29
N ILE A 93 -9.40 -6.73 -1.34
CA ILE A 93 -10.44 -6.05 -2.13
C ILE A 93 -10.25 -6.26 -3.63
N CYS A 94 -9.00 -6.18 -4.13
CA CYS A 94 -8.70 -6.21 -5.55
C CYS A 94 -8.67 -7.64 -6.10
N PRO A 95 -9.45 -7.99 -7.15
CA PRO A 95 -9.45 -9.34 -7.74
C PRO A 95 -8.10 -9.71 -8.39
N SER A 96 -7.25 -8.74 -8.70
CA SER A 96 -5.88 -8.95 -9.22
C SER A 96 -4.84 -9.07 -8.10
N GLY A 97 -5.21 -8.80 -6.84
CA GLY A 97 -4.29 -8.88 -5.70
C GLY A 97 -3.78 -10.31 -5.48
N CYS A 98 -2.47 -10.45 -5.25
CA CYS A 98 -1.81 -11.71 -4.96
C CYS A 98 -1.40 -11.81 -3.49
N ILE A 99 -1.29 -10.68 -2.79
CA ILE A 99 -0.89 -10.59 -1.38
C ILE A 99 -1.80 -9.64 -0.61
N ASP A 100 -1.90 -9.86 0.69
CA ASP A 100 -2.50 -8.89 1.62
C ASP A 100 -1.50 -7.75 1.88
N THR A 101 -1.70 -6.66 1.17
CA THR A 101 -0.82 -5.50 1.24
C THR A 101 -0.99 -4.71 2.53
N TYR A 102 -2.20 -4.70 3.11
CA TYR A 102 -2.45 -3.98 4.35
C TYR A 102 -1.81 -4.68 5.55
N ALA A 103 -1.96 -5.99 5.67
CA ALA A 103 -1.30 -6.75 6.73
C ALA A 103 0.22 -6.57 6.68
N LEU A 104 0.82 -6.66 5.49
CA LEU A 104 2.25 -6.43 5.30
C LEU A 104 2.66 -4.99 5.60
N ALA A 105 1.86 -4.00 5.17
CA ALA A 105 2.12 -2.59 5.46
C ALA A 105 2.10 -2.32 6.96
N LYS A 106 1.15 -2.89 7.69
CA LYS A 106 1.05 -2.77 9.13
C LYS A 106 2.25 -3.40 9.84
N GLU A 107 2.64 -4.61 9.45
CA GLU A 107 3.82 -5.27 10.03
C GLU A 107 5.10 -4.46 9.84
N LEU A 108 5.32 -3.91 8.63
CA LEU A 108 6.48 -3.07 8.35
C LEU A 108 6.41 -1.73 9.10
N ASP A 109 5.23 -1.14 9.19
CA ASP A 109 5.04 0.13 9.90
C ASP A 109 5.29 -0.06 11.41
N ASP A 110 4.75 -1.10 12.02
CA ASP A 110 4.97 -1.41 13.44
C ASP A 110 6.45 -1.67 13.77
N ARG A 111 7.20 -2.25 12.82
CA ARG A 111 8.65 -2.52 12.99
C ARG A 111 9.54 -1.32 12.75
N TYR A 112 9.20 -0.46 11.79
CA TYR A 112 10.14 0.52 11.23
C TYR A 112 9.68 1.97 11.31
N PHE A 113 8.39 2.25 11.54
CA PHE A 113 7.89 3.62 11.62
C PHE A 113 8.74 4.50 12.54
N ALA A 114 9.03 5.71 12.09
CA ALA A 114 9.79 6.73 12.81
C ALA A 114 11.24 6.39 13.15
N LYS A 115 11.78 5.22 12.79
CA LYS A 115 13.20 4.91 13.01
C LYS A 115 14.08 5.94 12.31
N GLU A 116 15.07 6.42 13.05
CA GLU A 116 16.03 7.40 12.54
C GLU A 116 17.02 6.76 11.57
N LEU A 117 17.27 7.45 10.48
CA LEU A 117 18.17 7.05 9.40
C LEU A 117 18.94 8.30 8.92
N PRO A 118 20.04 8.16 8.17
CA PRO A 118 20.75 9.32 7.60
C PRO A 118 19.86 10.18 6.68
N HIS A 119 18.88 9.55 6.00
CA HIS A 119 17.93 10.20 5.10
C HIS A 119 16.50 9.67 5.30
N LYS A 120 15.51 10.39 4.73
CA LYS A 120 14.12 9.90 4.67
C LYS A 120 14.07 8.57 3.95
N PHE A 121 13.24 7.64 4.45
CA PHE A 121 13.08 6.31 3.86
C PHE A 121 11.60 5.95 3.70
N LYS A 122 11.24 5.37 2.58
CA LYS A 122 9.87 5.07 2.21
C LYS A 122 9.76 3.63 1.71
N PHE A 123 8.67 2.98 2.13
CA PHE A 123 8.21 1.72 1.56
C PHE A 123 6.96 1.97 0.72
N GLY A 124 6.81 1.21 -0.38
CA GLY A 124 5.60 1.16 -1.19
C GLY A 124 5.25 -0.28 -1.53
N ILE A 125 3.99 -0.69 -1.31
CA ILE A 125 3.55 -2.07 -1.46
C ILE A 125 2.41 -2.16 -2.47
N THR A 126 2.56 -2.96 -3.52
CA THR A 126 1.48 -3.28 -4.45
C THR A 126 1.13 -4.76 -4.41
N GLY A 127 -0.16 -5.07 -4.52
CA GLY A 127 -0.67 -6.44 -4.41
C GLY A 127 -0.45 -7.30 -5.67
N CYS A 128 -0.05 -6.72 -6.80
CA CYS A 128 0.14 -7.45 -8.05
C CYS A 128 1.02 -6.68 -9.05
N GLN A 129 1.32 -7.31 -10.18
CA GLN A 129 2.17 -6.74 -11.23
C GLN A 129 1.55 -5.56 -12.01
N ASN A 130 0.25 -5.24 -11.82
CA ASN A 130 -0.32 -4.00 -12.38
C ASN A 130 0.27 -2.74 -11.76
N ASN A 131 0.82 -2.87 -10.55
CA ASN A 131 1.63 -1.84 -9.89
C ASN A 131 0.99 -0.44 -9.81
N CYS A 132 -0.29 -0.39 -9.46
CA CYS A 132 -1.09 0.85 -9.45
C CYS A 132 -0.53 1.94 -8.49
N LEU A 133 0.21 1.54 -7.45
CA LEU A 133 0.86 2.44 -6.50
C LEU A 133 2.24 2.91 -6.98
N LYS A 134 2.79 2.30 -8.04
CA LYS A 134 4.17 2.52 -8.49
C LYS A 134 5.18 2.32 -7.37
N SER A 135 5.21 1.10 -6.83
CA SER A 135 6.03 0.76 -5.65
C SER A 135 7.51 1.08 -5.84
N GLU A 136 8.03 1.01 -7.07
CA GLU A 136 9.43 1.33 -7.43
C GLU A 136 9.80 2.81 -7.29
N GLU A 137 8.84 3.71 -7.12
CA GLU A 137 9.12 5.13 -6.82
C GLU A 137 9.47 5.37 -5.34
N ASN A 138 9.51 4.31 -4.53
CA ASN A 138 9.92 4.33 -3.13
C ASN A 138 11.33 3.75 -2.97
N ASP A 139 11.95 3.97 -1.82
CA ASP A 139 13.30 3.43 -1.52
C ASP A 139 13.28 1.89 -1.47
N VAL A 140 12.16 1.31 -1.02
CA VAL A 140 11.86 -0.12 -1.16
C VAL A 140 10.46 -0.29 -1.74
N GLY A 141 10.39 -0.95 -2.90
CA GLY A 141 9.15 -1.34 -3.57
C GLY A 141 8.88 -2.83 -3.46
N ILE A 142 7.71 -3.21 -2.96
CA ILE A 142 7.27 -4.60 -2.85
C ILE A 142 6.11 -4.81 -3.83
N LYS A 143 6.21 -5.86 -4.66
CA LYS A 143 5.15 -6.26 -5.59
C LYS A 143 4.71 -7.68 -5.31
N GLY A 144 3.41 -7.89 -5.13
CA GLY A 144 2.84 -9.22 -5.04
C GLY A 144 2.89 -9.96 -6.38
N GLY A 145 3.03 -11.27 -6.31
CA GLY A 145 3.01 -12.14 -7.48
C GLY A 145 2.68 -13.58 -7.09
N ILE A 146 2.34 -14.39 -8.08
CA ILE A 146 2.08 -15.82 -7.92
C ILE A 146 3.13 -16.58 -8.71
N GLN A 147 3.98 -17.34 -8.03
CA GLN A 147 4.87 -18.28 -8.67
C GLN A 147 4.05 -19.50 -9.06
N VAL A 148 3.97 -19.77 -10.35
CA VAL A 148 3.19 -20.89 -10.88
C VAL A 148 4.05 -22.15 -11.03
N GLN A 149 3.50 -23.30 -10.62
CA GLN A 149 4.09 -24.60 -10.82
C GLN A 149 3.08 -25.47 -11.57
N TRP A 150 3.48 -26.01 -12.72
CA TRP A 150 2.62 -26.88 -13.52
C TRP A 150 2.77 -28.34 -13.11
N LYS A 151 1.63 -29.04 -12.98
CA LYS A 151 1.55 -30.47 -12.69
C LYS A 151 1.06 -31.21 -13.93
N GLU A 152 1.92 -32.02 -14.51
CA GLU A 152 1.61 -32.82 -15.72
C GLU A 152 0.45 -33.80 -15.50
N SER A 153 0.38 -34.45 -14.33
CA SER A 153 -0.66 -35.42 -13.98
C SER A 153 -2.08 -34.85 -14.05
N ASP A 154 -2.25 -33.59 -13.77
CA ASP A 154 -3.56 -32.95 -13.65
C ASP A 154 -3.93 -32.17 -14.95
N CYS A 155 -3.02 -32.17 -15.94
CA CYS A 155 -3.18 -31.39 -17.17
C CYS A 155 -3.92 -32.18 -18.26
N ILE A 156 -5.03 -31.67 -18.73
CA ILE A 156 -5.79 -32.22 -19.86
C ILE A 156 -5.40 -31.63 -21.23
N GLN A 157 -4.32 -30.89 -21.29
CA GLN A 157 -3.74 -30.32 -22.53
C GLN A 157 -4.68 -29.40 -23.32
N CYS A 158 -5.64 -28.78 -22.67
CA CYS A 158 -6.68 -27.95 -23.34
C CYS A 158 -6.19 -26.60 -23.90
N GLY A 159 -4.98 -26.16 -23.56
CA GLY A 159 -4.37 -24.91 -24.03
C GLY A 159 -5.01 -23.61 -23.49
N VAL A 160 -5.96 -23.68 -22.57
CA VAL A 160 -6.63 -22.47 -22.01
C VAL A 160 -5.63 -21.55 -21.32
N CYS A 161 -4.65 -22.11 -20.61
CA CYS A 161 -3.59 -21.34 -19.94
C CYS A 161 -2.71 -20.55 -20.93
N VAL A 162 -2.42 -21.12 -22.10
CA VAL A 162 -1.67 -20.45 -23.19
C VAL A 162 -2.44 -19.22 -23.67
N LYS A 163 -3.75 -19.36 -23.93
CA LYS A 163 -4.63 -18.25 -24.35
C LYS A 163 -4.79 -17.17 -23.26
N ALA A 164 -4.79 -17.59 -22.00
CA ALA A 164 -4.91 -16.68 -20.86
C ALA A 164 -3.62 -15.88 -20.59
N CYS A 165 -2.47 -16.35 -21.07
CA CYS A 165 -1.16 -15.74 -20.81
C CYS A 165 -0.93 -14.52 -21.72
N ARG A 166 -1.16 -13.32 -21.21
CA ARG A 166 -0.97 -12.08 -21.98
C ARG A 166 0.49 -11.75 -22.32
N SER A 167 1.43 -12.28 -21.54
CA SER A 167 2.87 -12.08 -21.79
C SER A 167 3.46 -13.09 -22.75
N GLY A 168 2.68 -14.10 -23.18
CA GLY A 168 3.17 -15.16 -24.04
C GLY A 168 4.21 -16.08 -23.37
N ALA A 169 4.22 -16.12 -22.04
CA ALA A 169 5.19 -16.90 -21.27
C ALA A 169 4.87 -18.41 -21.27
N ILE A 170 3.67 -18.84 -21.69
CA ILE A 170 3.25 -20.24 -21.64
C ILE A 170 3.11 -20.79 -23.06
N THR A 171 3.75 -21.92 -23.30
CA THR A 171 3.62 -22.69 -24.55
C THR A 171 3.16 -24.12 -24.24
N LEU A 172 2.42 -24.71 -25.17
CA LEU A 172 2.03 -26.12 -25.16
C LEU A 172 2.61 -26.76 -26.40
N THR A 173 3.58 -27.68 -26.24
CA THR A 173 4.25 -28.40 -27.31
C THR A 173 4.30 -29.89 -26.94
N ASP A 174 3.87 -30.74 -27.85
CA ASP A 174 3.84 -32.19 -27.66
C ASP A 174 3.17 -32.63 -26.34
N GLY A 175 2.09 -31.96 -25.97
CA GLY A 175 1.34 -32.26 -24.76
C GLY A 175 1.95 -31.72 -23.46
N LYS A 176 3.09 -31.03 -23.51
CA LYS A 176 3.78 -30.47 -22.36
C LYS A 176 3.67 -28.95 -22.30
N ILE A 177 3.42 -28.45 -21.12
CA ILE A 177 3.44 -27.02 -20.83
C ILE A 177 4.89 -26.61 -20.50
N SER A 178 5.35 -25.57 -21.15
CA SER A 178 6.59 -24.86 -20.78
C SER A 178 6.28 -23.43 -20.37
N ILE A 179 6.92 -22.96 -19.31
CA ILE A 179 6.78 -21.61 -18.77
C ILE A 179 8.13 -20.91 -18.92
N ASP A 180 8.18 -19.87 -19.73
CA ASP A 180 9.33 -18.99 -19.86
C ASP A 180 9.29 -17.95 -18.70
N GLU A 181 10.10 -18.18 -17.68
CA GLU A 181 10.17 -17.33 -16.50
C GLU A 181 10.64 -15.90 -16.84
N SER A 182 11.40 -15.71 -17.90
CA SER A 182 11.87 -14.40 -18.33
C SER A 182 10.73 -13.52 -18.88
N LYS A 183 9.66 -14.13 -19.37
CA LYS A 183 8.45 -13.47 -19.88
C LYS A 183 7.32 -13.50 -18.86
N CYS A 184 7.40 -14.36 -17.86
CA CYS A 184 6.36 -14.48 -16.84
C CYS A 184 6.35 -13.27 -15.92
N ASN A 185 5.21 -12.58 -15.84
CA ASN A 185 5.00 -11.47 -14.90
C ASN A 185 4.21 -11.89 -13.65
N TYR A 186 4.21 -13.14 -13.31
CA TYR A 186 3.69 -13.70 -12.05
C TYR A 186 2.25 -13.26 -11.69
N CYS A 187 1.40 -13.07 -12.71
CA CYS A 187 0.04 -12.54 -12.52
C CYS A 187 -1.01 -13.61 -12.11
N GLY A 188 -0.67 -14.90 -12.14
CA GLY A 188 -1.55 -16.00 -11.75
C GLY A 188 -2.78 -16.22 -12.66
N ARG A 189 -2.86 -15.63 -13.86
CA ARG A 189 -4.02 -15.83 -14.75
C ARG A 189 -4.18 -17.27 -15.23
N CYS A 190 -3.06 -17.96 -15.47
CA CYS A 190 -3.05 -19.34 -15.87
C CYS A 190 -3.68 -20.26 -14.80
N THR A 191 -3.42 -19.99 -13.51
CA THR A 191 -3.99 -20.77 -12.40
C THR A 191 -5.51 -20.59 -12.33
N LYS A 192 -5.98 -19.35 -12.45
CA LYS A 192 -7.42 -19.04 -12.45
C LYS A 192 -8.17 -19.55 -13.68
N ALA A 193 -7.49 -19.69 -14.81
CA ALA A 193 -8.08 -20.15 -16.06
C ALA A 193 -8.06 -21.68 -16.23
N CYS A 194 -7.27 -22.39 -15.45
CA CYS A 194 -7.12 -23.83 -15.58
C CYS A 194 -8.35 -24.58 -15.04
N PRO A 195 -9.06 -25.36 -15.87
CA PRO A 195 -10.27 -26.06 -15.45
C PRO A 195 -9.99 -27.23 -14.51
N THR A 196 -8.75 -27.75 -14.48
CA THR A 196 -8.36 -28.91 -13.67
C THR A 196 -7.41 -28.56 -12.53
N ASN A 197 -7.14 -27.29 -12.31
CA ASN A 197 -6.20 -26.83 -11.29
C ASN A 197 -4.78 -27.44 -11.43
N ALA A 198 -4.31 -27.65 -12.65
CA ALA A 198 -3.00 -28.20 -12.94
C ALA A 198 -1.82 -27.23 -12.67
N TYR A 199 -2.09 -26.14 -11.93
CA TYR A 199 -1.11 -25.13 -11.51
C TYR A 199 -1.16 -24.93 -10.00
#